data_b7563f4c25e7fbb7e07c9a003859e8c5
#
_entry.id   b7563f4c25e7fbb7e07c9a003859e8c5
#
_cell.length_a   1.000
_cell.length_b   1.000
_cell.length_c   1.000
_cell.angle_alpha   90.00
_cell.angle_beta   90.00
_cell.angle_gamma   90.00
#
_symmetry.space_group_name_H-M   'P 1'
#
loop_
_entity.id
_entity.type
_entity.pdbx_description
1 polymer ?
#
loop_
_entity_poly.entity_id
_entity_poly.type
_entity_poly.pdbx_seq_one_letter_code
_entity_poly.pdbx_strand_id
1 'polypeptide(L)'
;MTRIALANRGTDAHRKRSSAGRLWLVLLACLLVSPAFSKEPQLAQRPNGAAIASQHHLATDAGHEILARGGNAFDAAVAVSSTLSVVEPISSGLGGGGFFLLHDGKTGREVMIDARETAPASATPARYLDAQGKLDRDKAENGPMSAGIPGLPAGLVHLAKKYGRLPLSVSLAPAIRLARDGFDVYPRMVNEYADRKDVMERYVGSRKVYLADGDPPKLGEKLRQPELAHTLELLAARGTDGFYRGEIAQKIVADVNKYGGTWTAADLVGYTIKERVPIRVKYRDWDIVTVPPPSSGGVVLAEILQILEGWDLARLDEPHRVHIIVEAMRRAYRDRGQYLGDPDFVQMPIARLTSDDYAAGLRASILPDKATPSTMLPSEKSPLDGDNTSHFSIIDDEGNLVSATQTVNLAYGSGMVVDGGGFLLNDEMDDFALQPGTPNAYGVLGYDANAVAPGRRPLSSMAPSFMIGKDRIAVLGAKGGSRIITQVLIGMLGIEQGLSPQQIVALPRFHHQYLPDTIVMEPGALTPQTVKALAAMGYNFTQSPEPWTFYMHAVEWDRRSNTLSGGADPRNPVGSARVVPRNVKRPR
;
A
#
# COMPACT_ATOMS: atom_id res chain seq x y z
N MET A 1 -34.11 -60.91 49.41
CA MET A 1 -34.31 -61.63 50.73
C MET A 1 -34.16 -60.56 51.80
N THR A 2 -35.24 -60.20 52.35
CA THR A 2 -35.65 -60.30 53.76
C THR A 2 -35.16 -59.14 54.62
N ARG A 3 -36.00 -58.12 54.85
CA ARG A 3 -36.97 -57.94 55.93
C ARG A 3 -36.35 -57.51 57.25
N ILE A 4 -36.77 -56.38 57.77
CA ILE A 4 -37.80 -56.07 58.82
C ILE A 4 -37.03 -55.77 60.13
N ALA A 5 -37.35 -54.90 61.04
CA ALA A 5 -38.48 -54.02 61.37
C ALA A 5 -38.11 -53.17 62.61
N LEU A 6 -38.74 -52.01 62.76
CA LEU A 6 -39.63 -51.61 63.91
C LEU A 6 -39.02 -51.67 65.30
N ALA A 7 -39.16 -50.79 66.17
CA ALA A 7 -40.12 -49.83 66.69
C ALA A 7 -39.46 -49.26 67.99
N ASN A 8 -39.80 -48.21 68.59
CA ASN A 8 -40.96 -47.48 69.04
C ASN A 8 -40.61 -46.63 70.29
N ARG A 9 -41.15 -45.44 70.33
CA ARG A 9 -41.67 -44.68 71.48
C ARG A 9 -40.74 -44.12 72.57
N GLY A 10 -40.91 -42.88 72.82
CA GLY A 10 -40.72 -42.21 74.08
C GLY A 10 -40.77 -40.66 73.94
N THR A 11 -41.92 -40.11 74.22
CA THR A 11 -42.29 -38.75 74.49
C THR A 11 -41.36 -38.03 75.47
N ASP A 12 -40.98 -36.74 75.19
CA ASP A 12 -41.47 -35.67 76.06
C ASP A 12 -41.13 -34.27 75.51
N ALA A 13 -42.07 -33.39 75.69
CA ALA A 13 -42.10 -32.02 75.29
C ALA A 13 -41.23 -31.16 76.22
N HIS A 14 -40.56 -30.11 75.70
CA HIS A 14 -40.68 -28.76 76.23
C HIS A 14 -39.92 -27.70 75.42
N ARG A 15 -40.66 -26.66 75.11
CA ARG A 15 -40.30 -25.24 74.89
C ARG A 15 -39.45 -24.82 73.66
N LYS A 16 -40.18 -24.50 72.63
CA LYS A 16 -39.79 -23.54 71.58
C LYS A 16 -39.51 -22.16 72.21
N ARG A 17 -38.31 -21.62 71.93
CA ARG A 17 -38.08 -20.17 71.84
C ARG A 17 -37.46 -19.85 70.48
N SER A 18 -38.11 -18.97 69.75
CA SER A 18 -37.92 -18.50 68.42
C SER A 18 -36.51 -18.00 68.12
N SER A 19 -35.88 -18.59 67.10
CA SER A 19 -34.69 -18.08 66.42
C SER A 19 -35.01 -17.67 64.95
N ALA A 20 -36.22 -17.18 64.68
CA ALA A 20 -36.67 -16.78 63.37
C ALA A 20 -36.23 -15.35 62.94
N GLY A 21 -35.65 -14.58 63.87
CA GLY A 21 -35.30 -13.15 63.62
C GLY A 21 -33.90 -12.89 63.06
N ARG A 22 -32.98 -13.88 63.05
CA ARG A 22 -31.59 -13.65 62.55
C ARG A 22 -31.31 -14.20 61.16
N LEU A 23 -32.17 -15.03 60.57
CA LEU A 23 -31.96 -15.57 59.22
C LEU A 23 -32.46 -14.61 58.11
N TRP A 24 -33.37 -13.68 58.44
CA TRP A 24 -33.90 -12.70 57.47
C TRP A 24 -32.99 -11.54 57.21
N LEU A 25 -32.12 -11.15 58.16
CA LEU A 25 -31.16 -10.07 57.97
C LEU A 25 -29.92 -10.45 57.11
N VAL A 26 -29.57 -11.74 57.07
CA VAL A 26 -28.46 -12.21 56.22
C VAL A 26 -28.95 -12.44 54.75
N LEU A 27 -30.20 -12.80 54.55
CA LEU A 27 -30.79 -12.91 53.18
C LEU A 27 -31.07 -11.55 52.52
N LEU A 28 -31.33 -10.49 53.32
CA LEU A 28 -31.53 -9.14 52.76
C LEU A 28 -30.24 -8.44 52.39
N ALA A 29 -29.11 -8.82 53.03
CA ALA A 29 -27.77 -8.27 52.71
C ALA A 29 -27.16 -8.90 51.42
N CYS A 30 -27.58 -10.11 51.01
CA CYS A 30 -27.15 -10.74 49.77
C CYS A 30 -27.91 -10.30 48.52
N LEU A 31 -29.04 -9.58 48.66
CA LEU A 31 -29.84 -9.10 47.53
C LEU A 31 -29.50 -7.67 47.08
N LEU A 32 -28.50 -7.01 47.71
CA LEU A 32 -28.08 -5.65 47.34
C LEU A 32 -26.70 -5.59 46.64
N VAL A 33 -26.05 -6.73 46.40
CA VAL A 33 -24.95 -6.79 45.46
C VAL A 33 -25.50 -7.06 44.08
N SER A 34 -26.14 -6.03 43.49
CA SER A 34 -26.31 -6.00 42.03
C SER A 34 -24.91 -6.11 41.42
N PRO A 35 -24.63 -7.12 40.57
CA PRO A 35 -23.41 -7.08 39.79
C PRO A 35 -23.50 -5.75 39.01
N ALA A 36 -22.59 -4.84 39.28
CA ALA A 36 -22.37 -3.72 38.40
C ALA A 36 -21.99 -4.33 37.04
N PHE A 37 -22.98 -4.57 36.19
CA PHE A 37 -22.73 -4.79 34.77
C PHE A 37 -22.02 -3.51 34.32
N SER A 38 -20.72 -3.53 34.24
CA SER A 38 -19.96 -2.52 33.55
C SER A 38 -20.53 -2.51 32.12
N LYS A 39 -21.31 -1.48 31.78
CA LYS A 39 -21.74 -1.28 30.39
C LYS A 39 -20.47 -1.34 29.55
N GLU A 40 -20.40 -2.26 28.59
CA GLU A 40 -19.34 -2.22 27.59
C GLU A 40 -19.24 -0.76 27.09
N PRO A 41 -18.04 -0.19 27.04
CA PRO A 41 -17.87 1.19 26.60
C PRO A 41 -18.46 1.32 25.18
N GLN A 42 -19.36 2.28 25.01
CA GLN A 42 -19.99 2.53 23.73
C GLN A 42 -18.93 3.02 22.75
N LEU A 43 -18.70 2.26 21.67
CA LEU A 43 -17.72 2.60 20.65
C LEU A 43 -18.11 3.88 19.91
N ALA A 44 -17.16 4.75 19.66
CA ALA A 44 -17.37 5.95 18.86
C ALA A 44 -17.81 5.57 17.44
N GLN A 45 -18.81 6.28 16.93
CA GLN A 45 -19.37 6.06 15.61
C GLN A 45 -18.69 6.91 14.53
N ARG A 46 -17.92 7.95 14.94
CA ARG A 46 -17.16 8.84 14.06
C ARG A 46 -15.88 9.30 14.76
N PRO A 47 -14.80 9.49 14.01
CA PRO A 47 -13.56 10.03 14.57
C PRO A 47 -13.74 11.45 15.11
N ASN A 48 -12.94 11.77 16.15
CA ASN A 48 -12.88 13.12 16.73
C ASN A 48 -11.85 14.00 15.99
N GLY A 49 -11.83 13.96 14.67
CA GLY A 49 -10.89 14.71 13.86
C GLY A 49 -10.50 14.00 12.59
N ALA A 50 -9.39 14.40 12.00
CA ALA A 50 -8.82 13.77 10.82
C ALA A 50 -7.33 13.45 11.01
N ALA A 51 -6.88 12.34 10.45
CA ALA A 51 -5.49 11.91 10.42
C ALA A 51 -5.02 11.71 8.98
N ILE A 52 -3.84 12.24 8.66
CA ILE A 52 -3.17 12.04 7.37
C ILE A 52 -1.72 11.68 7.64
N ALA A 53 -1.24 10.61 7.01
CA ALA A 53 0.16 10.23 6.95
C ALA A 53 0.59 10.10 5.49
N SER A 54 1.67 10.76 5.09
CA SER A 54 2.17 10.76 3.70
C SER A 54 3.67 10.89 3.62
N GLN A 55 4.20 10.62 2.44
CA GLN A 55 5.62 10.58 2.15
C GLN A 55 6.32 11.95 2.23
N HIS A 56 5.55 13.06 2.20
CA HIS A 56 6.10 14.42 2.27
C HIS A 56 5.18 15.32 3.10
N HIS A 57 5.77 16.13 4.02
CA HIS A 57 4.99 17.01 4.91
C HIS A 57 4.14 18.02 4.16
N LEU A 58 4.61 18.56 3.03
CA LEU A 58 3.83 19.47 2.18
C LEU A 58 2.57 18.80 1.61
N ALA A 59 2.62 17.50 1.33
CA ALA A 59 1.45 16.74 0.88
C ALA A 59 0.46 16.50 2.03
N THR A 60 0.96 16.17 3.22
CA THR A 60 0.14 16.08 4.45
C THR A 60 -0.56 17.42 4.73
N ASP A 61 0.17 18.54 4.61
CA ASP A 61 -0.37 19.90 4.80
C ASP A 61 -1.45 20.24 3.76
N ALA A 62 -1.22 19.90 2.49
CA ALA A 62 -2.20 20.07 1.41
C ALA A 62 -3.50 19.32 1.70
N GLY A 63 -3.43 18.05 2.15
CA GLY A 63 -4.61 17.28 2.53
C GLY A 63 -5.39 17.93 3.68
N HIS A 64 -4.72 18.38 4.74
CA HIS A 64 -5.37 19.10 5.84
C HIS A 64 -5.93 20.48 5.43
N GLU A 65 -5.27 21.19 4.50
CA GLU A 65 -5.81 22.43 3.92
C GLU A 65 -7.18 22.16 3.27
N ILE A 66 -7.29 21.09 2.51
CA ILE A 66 -8.53 20.73 1.82
C ILE A 66 -9.63 20.29 2.79
N LEU A 67 -9.29 19.50 3.81
CA LEU A 67 -10.23 19.16 4.89
C LEU A 67 -10.74 20.41 5.62
N ALA A 68 -9.86 21.37 5.92
CA ALA A 68 -10.23 22.64 6.54
C ALA A 68 -11.17 23.50 5.67
N ARG A 69 -11.09 23.38 4.36
CA ARG A 69 -12.01 24.03 3.40
C ARG A 69 -13.36 23.32 3.26
N GLY A 70 -13.61 22.25 4.01
CA GLY A 70 -14.87 21.50 3.98
C GLY A 70 -14.88 20.30 3.05
N GLY A 71 -13.74 19.94 2.45
CA GLY A 71 -13.55 18.69 1.72
C GLY A 71 -13.66 17.46 2.64
N ASN A 72 -13.83 16.30 2.03
CA ASN A 72 -13.78 15.00 2.70
C ASN A 72 -12.42 14.31 2.46
N ALA A 73 -12.26 13.07 2.95
CA ALA A 73 -11.03 12.29 2.74
C ALA A 73 -10.68 12.10 1.25
N PHE A 74 -11.67 12.05 0.37
CA PHE A 74 -11.47 11.86 -1.07
C PHE A 74 -10.95 13.13 -1.76
N ASP A 75 -11.45 14.33 -1.36
CA ASP A 75 -10.87 15.61 -1.77
C ASP A 75 -9.44 15.78 -1.25
N ALA A 76 -9.21 15.40 0.01
CA ALA A 76 -7.87 15.41 0.61
C ALA A 76 -6.92 14.45 -0.13
N ALA A 77 -7.40 13.28 -0.57
CA ALA A 77 -6.61 12.34 -1.36
C ALA A 77 -6.17 12.93 -2.71
N VAL A 78 -7.05 13.69 -3.38
CA VAL A 78 -6.68 14.43 -4.61
C VAL A 78 -5.57 15.43 -4.32
N ALA A 79 -5.67 16.19 -3.22
CA ALA A 79 -4.67 17.18 -2.85
C ALA A 79 -3.32 16.55 -2.45
N VAL A 80 -3.34 15.49 -1.62
CA VAL A 80 -2.13 14.75 -1.24
C VAL A 80 -1.45 14.15 -2.46
N SER A 81 -2.21 13.44 -3.29
CA SER A 81 -1.70 12.76 -4.48
C SER A 81 -1.10 13.74 -5.50
N SER A 82 -1.81 14.82 -5.84
CA SER A 82 -1.29 15.83 -6.76
C SER A 82 -0.09 16.58 -6.19
N THR A 83 -0.06 16.83 -4.87
CA THR A 83 1.10 17.46 -4.22
C THR A 83 2.31 16.53 -4.24
N LEU A 84 2.15 15.23 -3.96
CA LEU A 84 3.22 14.24 -4.09
C LEU A 84 3.76 14.19 -5.53
N SER A 85 2.91 14.37 -6.54
CA SER A 85 3.35 14.44 -7.95
C SER A 85 4.25 15.65 -8.24
N VAL A 86 4.25 16.67 -7.37
CA VAL A 86 5.12 17.85 -7.46
C VAL A 86 6.37 17.69 -6.61
N VAL A 87 6.21 17.28 -5.34
CA VAL A 87 7.29 17.32 -4.33
C VAL A 87 8.04 15.98 -4.18
N GLU A 88 7.54 14.90 -4.76
CA GLU A 88 8.14 13.55 -4.76
C GLU A 88 8.36 13.03 -6.21
N PRO A 89 8.96 13.81 -7.13
CA PRO A 89 9.11 13.41 -8.54
C PRO A 89 9.97 12.16 -8.73
N ILE A 90 10.78 11.83 -7.73
CA ILE A 90 11.57 10.61 -7.68
C ILE A 90 10.73 9.34 -7.54
N SER A 91 9.48 9.44 -7.08
CA SER A 91 8.67 8.27 -6.72
C SER A 91 7.28 8.27 -7.33
N SER A 92 6.76 9.42 -7.73
CA SER A 92 5.39 9.57 -8.24
C SER A 92 5.23 10.82 -9.12
N GLY A 93 4.24 10.83 -9.99
CA GLY A 93 4.03 11.96 -10.89
C GLY A 93 2.78 11.81 -11.76
N LEU A 94 2.37 12.90 -12.43
CA LEU A 94 1.22 12.87 -13.35
C LEU A 94 1.43 11.92 -14.54
N GLY A 95 2.69 11.64 -14.89
CA GLY A 95 3.02 10.66 -15.94
C GLY A 95 3.01 9.22 -15.48
N GLY A 96 2.56 8.93 -14.26
CA GLY A 96 2.45 7.61 -13.67
C GLY A 96 1.01 7.16 -13.42
N GLY A 97 0.83 6.23 -12.48
CA GLY A 97 -0.45 5.69 -12.08
C GLY A 97 -0.55 5.39 -10.58
N GLY A 98 -1.59 4.68 -10.21
CA GLY A 98 -1.80 4.32 -8.80
C GLY A 98 -3.10 3.61 -8.52
N PHE A 99 -3.23 3.16 -7.28
CA PHE A 99 -4.43 2.55 -6.71
C PHE A 99 -4.91 3.34 -5.51
N PHE A 100 -6.21 3.62 -5.48
CA PHE A 100 -6.86 4.31 -4.36
C PHE A 100 -7.94 3.39 -3.80
N LEU A 101 -7.68 2.84 -2.63
CA LEU A 101 -8.64 2.07 -1.86
C LEU A 101 -9.45 3.03 -0.99
N LEU A 102 -10.77 3.03 -1.18
CA LEU A 102 -11.70 3.95 -0.55
C LEU A 102 -12.69 3.20 0.31
N HIS A 103 -13.03 3.78 1.47
CA HIS A 103 -14.17 3.39 2.31
C HIS A 103 -15.03 4.62 2.59
N ASP A 104 -16.30 4.54 2.30
CA ASP A 104 -17.29 5.57 2.62
C ASP A 104 -17.84 5.30 4.03
N GLY A 105 -17.50 6.15 4.99
CA GLY A 105 -17.86 5.99 6.40
C GLY A 105 -19.38 6.07 6.67
N LYS A 106 -20.17 6.63 5.74
CA LYS A 106 -21.61 6.71 5.87
C LYS A 106 -22.33 5.46 5.38
N THR A 107 -21.87 4.89 4.27
CA THR A 107 -22.53 3.75 3.61
C THR A 107 -21.84 2.43 3.89
N GLY A 108 -20.61 2.43 4.38
CA GLY A 108 -19.74 1.26 4.51
C GLY A 108 -19.27 0.70 3.17
N ARG A 109 -19.51 1.39 2.06
CA ARG A 109 -19.10 0.93 0.73
C ARG A 109 -17.61 1.08 0.56
N GLU A 110 -16.99 0.03 0.03
CA GLU A 110 -15.59 0.01 -0.35
C GLU A 110 -15.44 -0.14 -1.85
N VAL A 111 -14.45 0.53 -2.41
CA VAL A 111 -14.10 0.46 -3.83
C VAL A 111 -12.60 0.72 -4.01
N MET A 112 -12.00 0.05 -4.97
CA MET A 112 -10.65 0.37 -5.42
C MET A 112 -10.71 1.07 -6.78
N ILE A 113 -10.14 2.28 -6.85
CA ILE A 113 -9.93 3.00 -8.11
C ILE A 113 -8.61 2.54 -8.69
N ASP A 114 -8.69 1.85 -9.82
CA ASP A 114 -7.57 1.41 -10.61
C ASP A 114 -7.23 2.48 -11.66
N ALA A 115 -6.23 3.27 -11.35
CA ALA A 115 -5.60 4.25 -12.21
C ALA A 115 -4.20 3.78 -12.65
N ARG A 116 -3.98 2.46 -12.77
CA ARG A 116 -2.76 1.85 -13.29
C ARG A 116 -2.57 2.21 -14.76
N GLU A 117 -1.33 2.36 -15.18
CA GLU A 117 -0.94 2.60 -16.56
C GLU A 117 -1.42 1.48 -17.48
N THR A 118 -1.56 1.79 -18.78
CA THR A 118 -1.85 0.79 -19.80
C THR A 118 -0.74 0.76 -20.86
N ALA A 119 -0.44 -0.41 -21.36
CA ALA A 119 0.48 -0.56 -22.49
C ALA A 119 -0.08 0.15 -23.75
N PRO A 120 0.73 0.93 -24.49
CA PRO A 120 0.30 1.56 -25.73
C PRO A 120 -0.10 0.51 -26.79
N ALA A 121 -0.90 0.90 -27.77
CA ALA A 121 -1.37 0.01 -28.84
C ALA A 121 -0.25 -0.67 -29.64
N SER A 122 0.93 -0.07 -29.64
CA SER A 122 2.13 -0.59 -30.31
C SER A 122 2.95 -1.59 -29.46
N ALA A 123 2.57 -1.86 -28.20
CA ALA A 123 3.36 -2.70 -27.29
C ALA A 123 3.36 -4.17 -27.73
N THR A 124 4.56 -4.73 -27.93
CA THR A 124 4.78 -6.16 -28.21
C THR A 124 6.08 -6.62 -27.55
N PRO A 125 6.23 -7.89 -27.16
CA PRO A 125 7.47 -8.39 -26.56
C PRO A 125 8.73 -8.13 -27.41
N ALA A 126 8.62 -8.29 -28.73
CA ALA A 126 9.74 -8.12 -29.67
C ALA A 126 10.38 -6.71 -29.60
N ARG A 127 9.66 -5.69 -29.19
CA ARG A 127 10.17 -4.32 -29.09
C ARG A 127 11.18 -4.13 -27.97
N TYR A 128 11.16 -4.99 -26.96
CA TYR A 128 12.03 -4.93 -25.78
C TYR A 128 13.23 -5.87 -25.89
N LEU A 129 13.39 -6.56 -27.02
CA LEU A 129 14.52 -7.46 -27.23
C LEU A 129 15.67 -6.75 -28.00
N ASP A 130 16.89 -7.18 -27.73
CA ASP A 130 18.08 -6.83 -28.49
C ASP A 130 18.19 -7.66 -29.79
N ALA A 131 19.26 -7.42 -30.56
CA ALA A 131 19.50 -8.16 -31.80
C ALA A 131 19.78 -9.66 -31.58
N GLN A 132 20.07 -10.07 -30.36
CA GLN A 132 20.30 -11.46 -29.95
C GLN A 132 19.04 -12.13 -29.37
N GLY A 133 17.90 -11.40 -29.32
CA GLY A 133 16.64 -11.90 -28.77
C GLY A 133 16.60 -11.94 -27.23
N LYS A 134 17.48 -11.23 -26.55
CA LYS A 134 17.48 -11.05 -25.09
C LYS A 134 16.81 -9.74 -24.71
N LEU A 135 16.27 -9.68 -23.49
CA LEU A 135 15.69 -8.47 -22.94
C LEU A 135 16.73 -7.34 -22.90
N ASP A 136 16.41 -6.23 -23.57
CA ASP A 136 17.14 -4.98 -23.56
C ASP A 136 16.67 -4.15 -22.36
N ARG A 137 17.46 -4.12 -21.29
CA ARG A 137 17.13 -3.43 -20.04
C ARG A 137 16.99 -1.92 -20.24
N ASP A 138 17.80 -1.30 -21.09
CA ASP A 138 17.69 0.14 -21.33
C ASP A 138 16.31 0.49 -21.94
N LYS A 139 15.80 -0.32 -22.87
CA LYS A 139 14.46 -0.13 -23.42
C LYS A 139 13.33 -0.44 -22.42
N ALA A 140 13.57 -1.36 -21.49
CA ALA A 140 12.57 -1.75 -20.48
C ALA A 140 12.44 -0.70 -19.37
N GLU A 141 13.53 -0.03 -19.00
CA GLU A 141 13.63 0.82 -17.81
C GLU A 141 13.80 2.31 -18.13
N ASN A 142 14.22 2.68 -19.36
CA ASN A 142 14.60 4.05 -19.71
C ASN A 142 13.90 4.56 -20.97
N GLY A 143 13.50 5.83 -20.89
CA GLY A 143 12.94 6.57 -22.03
C GLY A 143 11.53 6.17 -22.43
N PRO A 144 11.09 6.60 -23.63
CA PRO A 144 9.67 6.49 -24.00
C PRO A 144 9.18 5.05 -24.24
N MET A 145 10.10 4.10 -24.45
CA MET A 145 9.74 2.69 -24.64
C MET A 145 9.33 2.02 -23.33
N SER A 146 9.90 2.45 -22.21
CA SER A 146 9.59 1.93 -20.87
C SER A 146 8.28 2.48 -20.30
N ALA A 147 7.70 3.53 -20.94
CA ALA A 147 6.53 4.21 -20.41
C ALA A 147 5.21 3.57 -20.86
N GLY A 148 4.31 3.35 -19.89
CA GLY A 148 2.89 3.09 -20.12
C GLY A 148 2.07 4.38 -20.18
N ILE A 149 0.87 4.30 -20.77
CA ILE A 149 -0.07 5.43 -20.84
C ILE A 149 -0.47 5.84 -19.41
N PRO A 150 -0.22 7.09 -18.99
CA PRO A 150 -0.47 7.52 -17.63
C PRO A 150 -1.91 7.39 -17.18
N GLY A 151 -2.12 6.96 -15.93
CA GLY A 151 -3.45 6.78 -15.36
C GLY A 151 -3.79 7.76 -14.25
N LEU A 152 -2.78 8.29 -13.55
CA LEU A 152 -2.99 9.12 -12.36
C LEU A 152 -3.88 10.35 -12.62
N PRO A 153 -3.73 11.14 -13.70
CA PRO A 153 -4.59 12.29 -13.96
C PRO A 153 -6.08 11.92 -14.05
N ALA A 154 -6.40 10.81 -14.71
CA ALA A 154 -7.79 10.34 -14.79
C ALA A 154 -8.31 9.87 -13.44
N GLY A 155 -7.47 9.21 -12.62
CA GLY A 155 -7.78 8.82 -11.25
C GLY A 155 -8.15 10.01 -10.38
N LEU A 156 -7.36 11.08 -10.40
CA LEU A 156 -7.59 12.31 -9.64
C LEU A 156 -8.92 12.98 -10.03
N VAL A 157 -9.18 13.10 -11.34
CA VAL A 157 -10.43 13.67 -11.84
C VAL A 157 -11.63 12.82 -11.41
N HIS A 158 -11.51 11.49 -11.49
CA HIS A 158 -12.56 10.57 -11.10
C HIS A 158 -12.86 10.66 -9.59
N LEU A 159 -11.81 10.67 -8.76
CA LEU A 159 -11.95 10.83 -7.30
C LEU A 159 -12.70 12.11 -6.95
N ALA A 160 -12.25 13.26 -7.46
CA ALA A 160 -12.88 14.54 -7.17
C ALA A 160 -14.35 14.59 -7.65
N LYS A 161 -14.61 14.10 -8.88
CA LYS A 161 -15.94 14.19 -9.49
C LYS A 161 -16.97 13.26 -8.86
N LYS A 162 -16.58 12.06 -8.46
CA LYS A 162 -17.52 11.02 -7.99
C LYS A 162 -17.62 10.93 -6.48
N TYR A 163 -16.51 11.17 -5.76
CA TYR A 163 -16.40 10.96 -4.32
C TYR A 163 -16.12 12.25 -3.54
N GLY A 164 -15.51 13.24 -4.18
CA GLY A 164 -15.24 14.55 -3.59
C GLY A 164 -16.49 15.42 -3.45
N ARG A 165 -16.34 16.50 -2.68
CA ARG A 165 -17.37 17.54 -2.43
C ARG A 165 -16.96 18.88 -3.01
N LEU A 166 -15.66 19.07 -3.19
CA LEU A 166 -15.10 20.33 -3.67
C LEU A 166 -14.83 20.25 -5.19
N PRO A 167 -14.88 21.39 -5.88
CA PRO A 167 -14.40 21.46 -7.26
C PRO A 167 -12.95 20.94 -7.37
N LEU A 168 -12.63 20.21 -8.43
CA LEU A 168 -11.28 19.69 -8.69
C LEU A 168 -10.22 20.80 -8.60
N SER A 169 -10.53 22.01 -9.07
CA SER A 169 -9.64 23.18 -9.01
C SER A 169 -9.27 23.59 -7.57
N VAL A 170 -10.15 23.34 -6.60
CA VAL A 170 -9.86 23.61 -5.18
C VAL A 170 -8.91 22.55 -4.63
N SER A 171 -9.15 21.28 -4.93
CA SER A 171 -8.31 20.18 -4.44
C SER A 171 -6.92 20.16 -5.09
N LEU A 172 -6.77 20.67 -6.33
CA LEU A 172 -5.47 20.77 -7.01
C LEU A 172 -4.70 22.07 -6.67
N ALA A 173 -5.35 23.07 -6.06
CA ALA A 173 -4.73 24.38 -5.80
C ALA A 173 -3.42 24.31 -5.00
N PRO A 174 -3.26 23.47 -3.94
CA PRO A 174 -1.99 23.35 -3.22
C PRO A 174 -0.85 22.87 -4.11
N ALA A 175 -1.09 21.86 -4.96
CA ALA A 175 -0.10 21.32 -5.89
C ALA A 175 0.30 22.36 -6.95
N ILE A 176 -0.68 23.07 -7.55
CA ILE A 176 -0.42 24.13 -8.53
C ILE A 176 0.45 25.23 -7.91
N ARG A 177 0.15 25.65 -6.69
CA ARG A 177 0.92 26.67 -5.96
C ARG A 177 2.37 26.20 -5.74
N LEU A 178 2.57 24.96 -5.24
CA LEU A 178 3.90 24.41 -5.00
C LEU A 178 4.71 24.22 -6.29
N ALA A 179 4.09 23.78 -7.35
CA ALA A 179 4.75 23.66 -8.65
C ALA A 179 5.21 25.04 -9.19
N ARG A 180 4.40 26.09 -9.01
CA ARG A 180 4.73 27.45 -9.45
C ARG A 180 5.77 28.13 -8.57
N ASP A 181 5.56 28.10 -7.24
CA ASP A 181 6.37 28.86 -6.27
C ASP A 181 7.65 28.12 -5.88
N GLY A 182 7.65 26.79 -6.06
CA GLY A 182 8.77 25.89 -5.75
C GLY A 182 8.74 25.37 -4.32
N PHE A 183 9.48 24.28 -4.13
CA PHE A 183 9.73 23.65 -2.83
C PHE A 183 11.23 23.39 -2.66
N ASP A 184 11.68 23.14 -1.43
CA ASP A 184 13.10 22.95 -1.14
C ASP A 184 13.54 21.54 -1.54
N VAL A 185 14.62 21.44 -2.31
CA VAL A 185 15.29 20.18 -2.66
C VAL A 185 15.82 19.51 -1.39
N TYR A 186 15.53 18.23 -1.21
CA TYR A 186 15.91 17.45 -0.04
C TYR A 186 16.91 16.33 -0.38
N PRO A 187 17.62 15.75 0.63
CA PRO A 187 18.77 14.88 0.40
C PRO A 187 18.51 13.72 -0.55
N ARG A 188 17.35 13.04 -0.41
CA ARG A 188 17.02 11.89 -1.26
C ARG A 188 16.92 12.27 -2.74
N MET A 189 16.35 13.44 -3.06
CA MET A 189 16.28 13.90 -4.46
C MET A 189 17.68 14.01 -5.08
N VAL A 190 18.63 14.55 -4.32
CA VAL A 190 20.03 14.71 -4.80
C VAL A 190 20.69 13.36 -5.03
N ASN A 191 20.52 12.41 -4.09
CA ASN A 191 21.13 11.08 -4.18
C ASN A 191 20.57 10.27 -5.36
N GLU A 192 19.24 10.13 -5.43
CA GLU A 192 18.57 9.40 -6.52
C GLU A 192 18.78 10.05 -7.90
N TYR A 193 18.98 11.37 -7.91
CA TYR A 193 19.32 12.08 -9.12
C TYR A 193 20.70 11.65 -9.65
N ALA A 194 21.71 11.54 -8.76
CA ALA A 194 23.06 11.14 -9.15
C ALA A 194 23.06 9.77 -9.87
N ASP A 195 22.20 8.86 -9.44
CA ASP A 195 22.08 7.52 -10.02
C ASP A 195 21.34 7.52 -11.38
N ARG A 196 20.52 8.54 -11.66
CA ARG A 196 19.71 8.64 -12.88
C ARG A 196 20.15 9.73 -13.86
N LYS A 197 21.22 10.47 -13.53
CA LYS A 197 21.72 11.62 -14.29
C LYS A 197 21.91 11.31 -15.78
N ASP A 198 22.64 10.25 -16.10
CA ASP A 198 22.99 9.88 -17.48
C ASP A 198 21.76 9.59 -18.35
N VAL A 199 20.70 9.07 -17.73
CA VAL A 199 19.42 8.83 -18.40
C VAL A 199 18.67 10.15 -18.61
N MET A 200 18.58 10.99 -17.57
CA MET A 200 17.84 12.25 -17.62
C MET A 200 18.46 13.26 -18.58
N GLU A 201 19.80 13.26 -18.73
CA GLU A 201 20.53 14.10 -19.68
C GLU A 201 20.18 13.84 -21.15
N ARG A 202 19.60 12.67 -21.46
CA ARG A 202 19.19 12.33 -22.83
C ARG A 202 18.01 13.22 -23.32
N TYR A 203 17.18 13.79 -22.41
CA TYR A 203 15.91 14.42 -22.72
C TYR A 203 15.91 15.92 -22.43
N VAL A 204 15.41 16.72 -23.39
CA VAL A 204 15.34 18.19 -23.25
C VAL A 204 14.50 18.63 -22.06
N GLY A 205 13.32 18.02 -21.87
CA GLY A 205 12.42 18.35 -20.75
C GLY A 205 13.08 18.08 -19.40
N SER A 206 13.80 16.96 -19.27
CA SER A 206 14.48 16.59 -18.02
C SER A 206 15.64 17.56 -17.69
N ARG A 207 16.42 17.95 -18.71
CA ARG A 207 17.46 18.96 -18.52
C ARG A 207 16.90 20.31 -18.08
N LYS A 208 15.77 20.75 -18.63
CA LYS A 208 15.13 22.02 -18.25
C LYS A 208 14.68 22.04 -16.79
N VAL A 209 14.14 20.93 -16.28
CA VAL A 209 13.59 20.86 -14.93
C VAL A 209 14.67 20.54 -13.89
N TYR A 210 15.54 19.57 -14.18
CA TYR A 210 16.45 18.99 -13.20
C TYR A 210 17.95 19.26 -13.45
N LEU A 211 18.30 19.98 -14.52
CA LEU A 211 19.70 20.25 -14.91
C LEU A 211 19.88 21.71 -15.32
N ALA A 212 19.39 22.64 -14.50
CA ALA A 212 19.66 24.03 -14.75
C ALA A 212 21.19 24.24 -14.83
N ASP A 213 21.66 24.85 -15.93
CA ASP A 213 23.09 25.08 -16.20
C ASP A 213 23.97 23.80 -16.26
N GLY A 214 23.36 22.62 -16.47
CA GLY A 214 24.04 21.33 -16.57
C GLY A 214 24.32 20.63 -15.23
N ASP A 215 23.93 21.23 -14.12
CA ASP A 215 24.09 20.69 -12.76
C ASP A 215 22.75 20.28 -12.13
N PRO A 216 22.72 19.24 -11.29
CA PRO A 216 21.56 18.85 -10.50
C PRO A 216 21.19 19.94 -9.49
N PRO A 217 19.90 20.03 -9.09
CA PRO A 217 19.47 20.96 -8.04
C PRO A 217 20.23 20.67 -6.73
N LYS A 218 20.70 21.71 -6.07
CA LYS A 218 21.45 21.61 -4.81
C LYS A 218 20.48 21.49 -3.62
N LEU A 219 20.95 20.82 -2.58
CA LEU A 219 20.22 20.70 -1.32
C LEU A 219 19.75 22.07 -0.81
N GLY A 220 18.46 22.22 -0.52
CA GLY A 220 17.83 23.44 -0.04
C GLY A 220 17.55 24.49 -1.14
N GLU A 221 17.90 24.22 -2.38
CA GLU A 221 17.54 25.06 -3.52
C GLU A 221 16.03 24.95 -3.82
N LYS A 222 15.42 26.02 -4.35
CA LYS A 222 14.01 26.00 -4.76
C LYS A 222 13.82 25.38 -6.13
N LEU A 223 13.24 24.19 -6.18
CA LEU A 223 12.82 23.57 -7.43
C LEU A 223 11.44 24.11 -7.84
N ARG A 224 11.39 24.82 -8.96
CA ARG A 224 10.14 25.31 -9.58
C ARG A 224 9.84 24.49 -10.83
N GLN A 225 8.54 24.19 -11.02
CA GLN A 225 8.05 23.37 -12.13
C GLN A 225 6.89 24.09 -12.85
N PRO A 226 7.14 25.24 -13.55
CA PRO A 226 6.09 26.05 -14.12
C PRO A 226 5.28 25.34 -15.21
N GLU A 227 5.91 24.45 -16.00
CA GLU A 227 5.21 23.65 -17.01
C GLU A 227 4.28 22.61 -16.36
N LEU A 228 4.69 22.00 -15.23
CA LEU A 228 3.83 21.13 -14.44
C LEU A 228 2.66 21.90 -13.80
N ALA A 229 2.91 23.12 -13.32
CA ALA A 229 1.84 23.99 -12.82
C ALA A 229 0.78 24.25 -13.90
N HIS A 230 1.20 24.56 -15.11
CA HIS A 230 0.30 24.75 -16.27
C HIS A 230 -0.49 23.48 -16.61
N THR A 231 0.16 22.31 -16.61
CA THR A 231 -0.52 21.02 -16.82
C THR A 231 -1.59 20.75 -15.76
N LEU A 232 -1.29 21.02 -14.48
CA LEU A 232 -2.25 20.91 -13.38
C LEU A 232 -3.40 21.91 -13.50
N GLU A 233 -3.16 23.13 -13.98
CA GLU A 233 -4.19 24.13 -14.26
C GLU A 233 -5.13 23.70 -15.39
N LEU A 234 -4.60 23.11 -16.46
CA LEU A 234 -5.43 22.55 -17.53
C LEU A 234 -6.27 21.36 -17.04
N LEU A 235 -5.69 20.50 -16.21
CA LEU A 235 -6.42 19.40 -15.57
C LEU A 235 -7.55 19.93 -14.66
N ALA A 236 -7.27 20.96 -13.86
CA ALA A 236 -8.24 21.62 -12.98
C ALA A 236 -9.41 22.26 -13.76
N ALA A 237 -9.12 22.87 -14.91
CA ALA A 237 -10.09 23.59 -15.72
C ALA A 237 -10.92 22.69 -16.64
N ARG A 238 -10.34 21.59 -17.17
CA ARG A 238 -10.93 20.77 -18.24
C ARG A 238 -11.13 19.31 -17.85
N GLY A 239 -10.77 18.93 -16.61
CA GLY A 239 -10.80 17.54 -16.21
C GLY A 239 -9.87 16.67 -17.07
N THR A 240 -10.28 15.45 -17.38
CA THR A 240 -9.49 14.53 -18.21
C THR A 240 -9.07 15.09 -19.56
N ASP A 241 -9.91 15.94 -20.18
CA ASP A 241 -9.57 16.54 -21.47
C ASP A 241 -8.38 17.50 -21.39
N GLY A 242 -8.09 18.06 -20.19
CA GLY A 242 -6.91 18.89 -19.96
C GLY A 242 -5.58 18.15 -20.06
N PHE A 243 -5.60 16.81 -19.96
CA PHE A 243 -4.40 15.97 -20.04
C PHE A 243 -4.41 15.05 -21.27
N TYR A 244 -5.52 14.32 -21.51
CA TYR A 244 -5.59 13.28 -22.54
C TYR A 244 -6.02 13.81 -23.91
N ARG A 245 -6.35 15.09 -24.03
CA ARG A 245 -6.73 15.78 -25.27
C ARG A 245 -6.03 17.14 -25.37
N GLY A 246 -6.06 17.74 -26.54
CA GLY A 246 -5.55 19.09 -26.78
C GLY A 246 -4.05 19.25 -26.61
N GLU A 247 -3.62 20.35 -25.98
CA GLU A 247 -2.23 20.79 -25.92
C GLU A 247 -1.29 19.76 -25.27
N ILE A 248 -1.63 19.28 -24.06
CA ILE A 248 -0.76 18.34 -23.30
C ILE A 248 -0.64 17.01 -24.02
N ALA A 249 -1.74 16.46 -24.52
CA ALA A 249 -1.72 15.23 -25.31
C ALA A 249 -0.85 15.33 -26.56
N GLN A 250 -0.91 16.47 -27.27
CA GLN A 250 -0.06 16.72 -28.45
C GLN A 250 1.42 16.76 -28.07
N LYS A 251 1.78 17.44 -26.97
CA LYS A 251 3.15 17.50 -26.46
C LYS A 251 3.66 16.11 -26.07
N ILE A 252 2.85 15.31 -25.36
CA ILE A 252 3.20 13.93 -24.99
C ILE A 252 3.52 13.12 -26.24
N VAL A 253 2.61 13.06 -27.21
CA VAL A 253 2.79 12.26 -28.43
C VAL A 253 4.00 12.74 -29.24
N ALA A 254 4.17 14.06 -29.39
CA ALA A 254 5.30 14.61 -30.15
C ALA A 254 6.64 14.27 -29.49
N ASP A 255 6.74 14.44 -28.17
CA ASP A 255 8.00 14.26 -27.45
C ASP A 255 8.36 12.77 -27.29
N VAL A 256 7.38 11.92 -26.94
CA VAL A 256 7.57 10.45 -26.91
C VAL A 256 8.08 9.93 -28.26
N ASN A 257 7.46 10.35 -29.36
CA ASN A 257 7.84 9.87 -30.70
C ASN A 257 9.17 10.45 -31.18
N LYS A 258 9.54 11.67 -30.77
CA LYS A 258 10.84 12.28 -31.05
C LYS A 258 12.00 11.43 -30.52
N TYR A 259 11.83 10.74 -29.40
CA TYR A 259 12.84 9.89 -28.75
C TYR A 259 12.66 8.39 -29.02
N GLY A 260 11.89 8.01 -30.04
CA GLY A 260 11.76 6.62 -30.50
C GLY A 260 10.58 5.82 -29.94
N GLY A 261 9.69 6.48 -29.19
CA GLY A 261 8.39 5.92 -28.84
C GLY A 261 7.45 5.85 -30.05
N THR A 262 6.25 5.28 -29.85
CA THR A 262 5.27 5.12 -30.94
C THR A 262 3.85 5.31 -30.42
N TRP A 263 3.67 6.32 -29.56
CA TRP A 263 2.34 6.64 -29.05
C TRP A 263 1.53 7.42 -30.08
N THR A 264 0.23 7.24 -30.02
CA THR A 264 -0.76 7.97 -30.83
C THR A 264 -1.69 8.77 -29.91
N ALA A 265 -2.37 9.77 -30.48
CA ALA A 265 -3.42 10.46 -29.74
C ALA A 265 -4.56 9.51 -29.30
N ALA A 266 -4.79 8.41 -30.04
CA ALA A 266 -5.78 7.41 -29.70
C ALA A 266 -5.42 6.64 -28.42
N ASP A 267 -4.13 6.38 -28.16
CA ASP A 267 -3.66 5.73 -26.92
C ASP A 267 -4.05 6.57 -25.70
N LEU A 268 -3.82 7.88 -25.75
CA LEU A 268 -4.18 8.79 -24.67
C LEU A 268 -5.70 8.93 -24.50
N VAL A 269 -6.42 9.18 -25.58
CA VAL A 269 -7.89 9.37 -25.57
C VAL A 269 -8.61 8.11 -25.13
N GLY A 270 -8.05 6.93 -25.43
CA GLY A 270 -8.60 5.62 -25.07
C GLY A 270 -8.42 5.24 -23.60
N TYR A 271 -7.58 5.96 -22.84
CA TYR A 271 -7.35 5.61 -21.44
C TYR A 271 -8.62 5.82 -20.59
N THR A 272 -8.94 4.81 -19.78
CA THR A 272 -10.06 4.86 -18.81
C THR A 272 -9.65 4.20 -17.50
N ILE A 273 -10.04 4.81 -16.38
CA ILE A 273 -9.89 4.19 -15.06
C ILE A 273 -10.87 3.01 -14.90
N LYS A 274 -10.62 2.15 -13.93
CA LYS A 274 -11.57 1.11 -13.53
C LYS A 274 -11.94 1.25 -12.06
N GLU A 275 -13.19 0.95 -11.72
CA GLU A 275 -13.59 0.67 -10.34
C GLU A 275 -13.61 -0.83 -10.13
N ARG A 276 -12.91 -1.31 -9.11
CA ARG A 276 -12.84 -2.73 -8.81
C ARG A 276 -13.34 -3.02 -7.39
N VAL A 277 -13.88 -4.22 -7.19
CA VAL A 277 -14.27 -4.69 -5.87
C VAL A 277 -13.00 -5.09 -5.10
N PRO A 278 -12.76 -4.53 -3.92
CA PRO A 278 -11.61 -4.90 -3.09
C PRO A 278 -11.63 -6.37 -2.68
N ILE A 279 -10.46 -6.94 -2.41
CA ILE A 279 -10.32 -8.22 -1.73
C ILE A 279 -10.61 -8.01 -0.24
N ARG A 280 -11.46 -8.88 0.33
CA ARG A 280 -11.72 -8.90 1.77
C ARG A 280 -11.49 -10.31 2.30
N VAL A 281 -10.63 -10.41 3.31
CA VAL A 281 -10.35 -11.65 4.04
C VAL A 281 -10.38 -11.41 5.53
N LYS A 282 -10.64 -12.47 6.31
CA LYS A 282 -10.49 -12.47 7.76
C LYS A 282 -9.07 -12.85 8.14
N TYR A 283 -8.52 -12.19 9.15
CA TYR A 283 -7.32 -12.62 9.84
C TYR A 283 -7.50 -12.32 11.33
N ARG A 284 -7.60 -13.35 12.15
CA ARG A 284 -7.98 -13.23 13.57
C ARG A 284 -9.28 -12.44 13.71
N ASP A 285 -9.29 -11.42 14.55
CA ASP A 285 -10.44 -10.54 14.80
C ASP A 285 -10.54 -9.35 13.81
N TRP A 286 -9.73 -9.37 12.73
CA TRP A 286 -9.66 -8.29 11.75
C TRP A 286 -10.30 -8.67 10.41
N ASP A 287 -11.06 -7.74 9.85
CA ASP A 287 -11.36 -7.71 8.42
C ASP A 287 -10.23 -6.97 7.71
N ILE A 288 -9.53 -7.65 6.83
CA ILE A 288 -8.51 -7.08 5.98
C ILE A 288 -9.14 -6.74 4.62
N VAL A 289 -9.10 -5.46 4.27
CA VAL A 289 -9.58 -4.97 2.97
C VAL A 289 -8.39 -4.46 2.18
N THR A 290 -8.18 -4.99 0.98
CA THR A 290 -6.99 -4.67 0.19
C THR A 290 -7.29 -4.71 -1.30
N VAL A 291 -6.30 -4.34 -2.13
CA VAL A 291 -6.47 -4.18 -3.57
C VAL A 291 -6.57 -5.51 -4.31
N PRO A 292 -7.46 -5.61 -5.32
CA PRO A 292 -7.47 -6.74 -6.26
C PRO A 292 -6.46 -6.52 -7.40
N PRO A 293 -6.25 -7.50 -8.29
CA PRO A 293 -5.54 -7.28 -9.55
C PRO A 293 -6.13 -6.09 -10.35
N PRO A 294 -5.29 -5.37 -11.10
CA PRO A 294 -3.92 -5.70 -11.51
C PRO A 294 -2.83 -5.40 -10.47
N SER A 295 -3.16 -5.32 -9.19
CA SER A 295 -2.14 -5.45 -8.15
C SER A 295 -2.13 -6.87 -7.56
N SER A 296 -0.94 -7.43 -7.44
CA SER A 296 -0.74 -8.70 -6.74
C SER A 296 -0.80 -8.54 -5.22
N GLY A 297 -0.62 -7.30 -4.73
CA GLY A 297 -0.43 -7.00 -3.32
C GLY A 297 -1.51 -7.58 -2.42
N GLY A 298 -2.77 -7.41 -2.79
CA GLY A 298 -3.86 -7.91 -1.97
C GLY A 298 -4.02 -9.42 -1.99
N VAL A 299 -3.80 -10.07 -3.14
CA VAL A 299 -3.86 -11.55 -3.24
C VAL A 299 -2.76 -12.18 -2.39
N VAL A 300 -1.51 -11.70 -2.55
CA VAL A 300 -0.35 -12.21 -1.80
C VAL A 300 -0.51 -11.98 -0.30
N LEU A 301 -0.97 -10.79 0.13
CA LEU A 301 -1.27 -10.53 1.55
C LEU A 301 -2.35 -11.48 2.09
N ALA A 302 -3.45 -11.63 1.36
CA ALA A 302 -4.55 -12.51 1.75
C ALA A 302 -4.06 -13.96 1.92
N GLU A 303 -3.32 -14.48 0.94
CA GLU A 303 -2.78 -15.83 0.96
C GLU A 303 -1.81 -16.04 2.13
N ILE A 304 -0.88 -15.09 2.36
CA ILE A 304 0.04 -15.17 3.51
C ILE A 304 -0.74 -15.17 4.82
N LEU A 305 -1.65 -14.23 5.03
CA LEU A 305 -2.42 -14.12 6.27
C LEU A 305 -3.26 -15.38 6.52
N GLN A 306 -3.86 -15.96 5.49
CA GLN A 306 -4.62 -17.20 5.59
C GLN A 306 -3.72 -18.41 5.92
N ILE A 307 -2.49 -18.47 5.38
CA ILE A 307 -1.51 -19.49 5.80
C ILE A 307 -1.17 -19.30 7.29
N LEU A 308 -0.91 -18.06 7.72
CA LEU A 308 -0.54 -17.73 9.10
C LEU A 308 -1.68 -17.95 10.11
N GLU A 309 -2.96 -17.90 9.67
CA GLU A 309 -4.12 -18.13 10.54
C GLU A 309 -4.07 -19.46 11.31
N GLY A 310 -3.44 -20.47 10.73
CA GLY A 310 -3.28 -21.78 11.37
C GLY A 310 -2.21 -21.86 12.46
N TRP A 311 -1.48 -20.76 12.73
CA TRP A 311 -0.38 -20.74 13.69
C TRP A 311 -0.61 -19.69 14.78
N ASP A 312 -0.39 -20.04 16.04
CA ASP A 312 -0.30 -19.05 17.13
C ASP A 312 1.11 -18.46 17.15
N LEU A 313 1.32 -17.41 16.34
CA LEU A 313 2.64 -16.78 16.17
C LEU A 313 3.21 -16.22 17.49
N ALA A 314 2.34 -15.85 18.45
CA ALA A 314 2.76 -15.31 19.74
C ALA A 314 3.39 -16.38 20.64
N ARG A 315 3.06 -17.66 20.44
CA ARG A 315 3.63 -18.79 21.21
C ARG A 315 4.92 -19.33 20.62
N LEU A 316 5.27 -18.96 19.39
CA LEU A 316 6.51 -19.38 18.75
C LEU A 316 7.67 -18.51 19.23
N ASP A 317 8.84 -19.13 19.41
CA ASP A 317 10.07 -18.36 19.53
C ASP A 317 10.37 -17.60 18.24
N GLU A 318 11.29 -16.64 18.28
CA GLU A 318 11.57 -15.77 17.14
C GLU A 318 12.01 -16.56 15.90
N PRO A 319 12.95 -17.53 15.96
CA PRO A 319 13.35 -18.31 14.79
C PRO A 319 12.17 -19.03 14.10
N HIS A 320 11.35 -19.75 14.86
CA HIS A 320 10.20 -20.48 14.27
C HIS A 320 9.12 -19.52 13.75
N ARG A 321 8.85 -18.41 14.45
CA ARG A 321 7.93 -17.39 13.98
C ARG A 321 8.37 -16.80 12.64
N VAL A 322 9.65 -16.43 12.51
CA VAL A 322 10.20 -15.91 11.25
C VAL A 322 10.19 -16.98 10.16
N HIS A 323 10.56 -18.22 10.50
CA HIS A 323 10.48 -19.36 9.59
C HIS A 323 9.09 -19.51 8.96
N ILE A 324 8.04 -19.56 9.78
CA ILE A 324 6.65 -19.70 9.28
C ILE A 324 6.24 -18.53 8.40
N ILE A 325 6.60 -17.29 8.78
CA ILE A 325 6.31 -16.09 7.98
C ILE A 325 7.02 -16.17 6.62
N VAL A 326 8.29 -16.55 6.59
CA VAL A 326 9.08 -16.67 5.35
C VAL A 326 8.55 -17.79 4.46
N GLU A 327 8.17 -18.93 5.03
CA GLU A 327 7.57 -20.03 4.25
C GLU A 327 6.21 -19.64 3.64
N ALA A 328 5.41 -18.84 4.35
CA ALA A 328 4.17 -18.27 3.79
C ALA A 328 4.47 -17.29 2.65
N MET A 329 5.43 -16.36 2.85
CA MET A 329 5.89 -15.43 1.81
C MET A 329 6.36 -16.19 0.56
N ARG A 330 7.20 -17.21 0.71
CA ARG A 330 7.74 -18.03 -0.37
C ARG A 330 6.63 -18.60 -1.27
N ARG A 331 5.58 -19.15 -0.67
CA ARG A 331 4.45 -19.77 -1.39
C ARG A 331 3.61 -18.75 -2.14
N ALA A 332 3.25 -17.68 -1.46
CA ALA A 332 2.42 -16.63 -2.04
C ALA A 332 3.13 -15.88 -3.20
N TYR A 333 4.43 -15.63 -3.09
CA TYR A 333 5.19 -15.03 -4.19
C TYR A 333 5.41 -15.98 -5.38
N ARG A 334 5.50 -17.28 -5.13
CA ARG A 334 5.49 -18.27 -6.21
C ARG A 334 4.17 -18.20 -6.99
N ASP A 335 3.05 -18.17 -6.27
CA ASP A 335 1.71 -18.12 -6.89
C ASP A 335 1.46 -16.78 -7.60
N ARG A 336 1.98 -15.67 -7.05
CA ARG A 336 2.02 -14.37 -7.71
C ARG A 336 2.56 -14.47 -9.13
N GLY A 337 3.76 -15.01 -9.27
CA GLY A 337 4.44 -15.09 -10.57
C GLY A 337 3.67 -15.95 -11.57
N GLN A 338 3.06 -17.02 -11.11
CA GLN A 338 2.43 -18.02 -11.96
C GLN A 338 1.02 -17.62 -12.42
N TYR A 339 0.22 -16.95 -11.57
CA TYR A 339 -1.22 -16.80 -11.81
C TYR A 339 -1.68 -15.36 -12.04
N LEU A 340 -0.92 -14.34 -11.62
CA LEU A 340 -1.44 -12.99 -11.56
C LEU A 340 -1.04 -12.11 -12.74
N GLY A 341 -1.96 -11.25 -13.16
CA GLY A 341 -1.83 -10.32 -14.28
C GLY A 341 -3.02 -9.36 -14.33
N ASP A 342 -3.33 -8.83 -15.51
CA ASP A 342 -4.46 -7.93 -15.71
C ASP A 342 -5.79 -8.73 -15.77
N PRO A 343 -6.75 -8.47 -14.84
CA PRO A 343 -8.02 -9.18 -14.77
C PRO A 343 -8.95 -8.93 -15.97
N ASP A 344 -8.70 -7.87 -16.74
CA ASP A 344 -9.49 -7.57 -17.94
C ASP A 344 -9.05 -8.45 -19.13
N PHE A 345 -7.92 -9.17 -19.03
CA PHE A 345 -7.33 -9.99 -20.10
C PHE A 345 -7.09 -11.45 -19.71
N VAL A 346 -6.89 -11.75 -18.42
CA VAL A 346 -6.63 -13.13 -17.96
C VAL A 346 -7.57 -13.54 -16.83
N GLN A 347 -8.02 -14.79 -16.92
CA GLN A 347 -8.75 -15.40 -15.81
C GLN A 347 -7.77 -15.88 -14.75
N MET A 348 -7.93 -15.41 -13.54
CA MET A 348 -7.08 -15.74 -12.40
C MET A 348 -7.89 -16.48 -11.34
N PRO A 349 -7.34 -17.51 -10.68
CA PRO A 349 -8.06 -18.27 -9.66
C PRO A 349 -8.08 -17.56 -8.31
N ILE A 350 -8.48 -16.26 -8.27
CA ILE A 350 -8.40 -15.41 -7.07
C ILE A 350 -9.15 -16.03 -5.89
N ALA A 351 -10.39 -16.49 -6.11
CA ALA A 351 -11.18 -17.11 -5.08
C ALA A 351 -10.51 -18.35 -4.46
N ARG A 352 -9.74 -19.11 -5.25
CA ARG A 352 -8.95 -20.23 -4.76
C ARG A 352 -7.73 -19.75 -3.97
N LEU A 353 -6.92 -18.83 -4.53
CA LEU A 353 -5.70 -18.33 -3.90
C LEU A 353 -5.95 -17.67 -2.54
N THR A 354 -7.14 -17.07 -2.37
CA THR A 354 -7.53 -16.41 -1.12
C THR A 354 -8.47 -17.27 -0.24
N SER A 355 -8.56 -18.59 -0.48
CA SER A 355 -9.41 -19.48 0.30
C SER A 355 -8.66 -20.17 1.44
N ASP A 356 -9.39 -20.46 2.52
CA ASP A 356 -8.87 -21.19 3.69
C ASP A 356 -8.40 -22.60 3.32
N ASP A 357 -9.12 -23.29 2.42
CA ASP A 357 -8.78 -24.65 1.99
C ASP A 357 -7.44 -24.68 1.24
N TYR A 358 -7.21 -23.71 0.35
CA TYR A 358 -5.94 -23.60 -0.37
C TYR A 358 -4.79 -23.29 0.60
N ALA A 359 -5.00 -22.32 1.49
CA ALA A 359 -4.03 -21.97 2.52
C ALA A 359 -3.73 -23.15 3.48
N ALA A 360 -4.74 -23.96 3.82
CA ALA A 360 -4.54 -25.17 4.62
C ALA A 360 -3.64 -26.20 3.91
N GLY A 361 -3.83 -26.38 2.60
CA GLY A 361 -2.96 -27.23 1.78
C GLY A 361 -1.51 -26.73 1.73
N LEU A 362 -1.31 -25.43 1.54
CA LEU A 362 0.02 -24.80 1.57
C LEU A 362 0.66 -24.93 2.96
N ARG A 363 -0.09 -24.69 4.01
CA ARG A 363 0.33 -24.83 5.42
C ARG A 363 0.80 -26.24 5.74
N ALA A 364 0.09 -27.25 5.29
CA ALA A 364 0.44 -28.65 5.48
C ALA A 364 1.78 -29.06 4.82
N SER A 365 2.24 -28.26 3.84
CA SER A 365 3.53 -28.47 3.17
C SER A 365 4.71 -27.79 3.87
N ILE A 366 4.49 -27.01 4.92
CA ILE A 366 5.53 -26.34 5.70
C ILE A 366 6.11 -27.31 6.70
N LEU A 367 7.42 -27.56 6.63
CA LEU A 367 8.14 -28.38 7.60
C LEU A 367 8.51 -27.52 8.81
N PRO A 368 8.27 -27.94 10.06
CA PRO A 368 8.45 -27.09 11.25
C PRO A 368 9.88 -26.54 11.44
N ASP A 369 10.90 -27.36 11.13
CA ASP A 369 12.31 -27.07 11.44
C ASP A 369 13.20 -27.06 10.20
N LYS A 370 12.64 -26.94 9.01
CA LYS A 370 13.40 -27.01 7.76
C LYS A 370 12.82 -26.10 6.68
N ALA A 371 13.67 -25.25 6.11
CA ALA A 371 13.32 -24.42 4.95
C ALA A 371 12.94 -25.30 3.74
N THR A 372 11.91 -24.89 3.02
CA THR A 372 11.57 -25.46 1.71
C THR A 372 12.43 -24.78 0.66
N PRO A 373 13.41 -25.43 -0.01
CA PRO A 373 14.14 -24.81 -1.10
C PRO A 373 13.18 -24.35 -2.20
N SER A 374 13.35 -23.13 -2.70
CA SER A 374 12.47 -22.57 -3.76
C SER A 374 12.47 -23.43 -5.02
N THR A 375 13.58 -24.15 -5.29
CA THR A 375 13.71 -25.11 -6.40
C THR A 375 12.79 -26.34 -6.28
N MET A 376 12.31 -26.65 -5.10
CA MET A 376 11.33 -27.73 -4.87
C MET A 376 9.88 -27.28 -5.13
N LEU A 377 9.66 -25.98 -5.26
CA LEU A 377 8.40 -25.38 -5.67
C LEU A 377 8.62 -24.96 -7.13
N PRO A 378 8.02 -25.61 -8.13
CA PRO A 378 8.40 -25.41 -9.54
C PRO A 378 8.20 -23.98 -10.05
N SER A 379 9.26 -23.34 -10.58
CA SER A 379 9.30 -22.07 -11.32
C SER A 379 10.75 -21.73 -11.74
N GLU A 380 11.00 -20.74 -12.62
CA GLU A 380 12.32 -20.45 -13.22
C GLU A 380 13.11 -19.30 -12.52
N LYS A 381 14.42 -19.09 -12.85
CA LYS A 381 15.44 -18.35 -12.06
C LYS A 381 15.51 -16.83 -12.30
N SER A 382 15.98 -16.03 -11.29
CA SER A 382 16.10 -14.56 -11.36
C SER A 382 17.26 -13.92 -10.56
N PRO A 383 17.75 -12.70 -10.95
CA PRO A 383 18.54 -11.76 -10.12
C PRO A 383 17.86 -10.41 -9.76
N LEU A 384 18.52 -9.49 -9.04
CA LEU A 384 18.03 -8.47 -8.10
C LEU A 384 17.92 -6.99 -8.56
N ASP A 385 17.05 -6.22 -7.99
CA ASP A 385 16.83 -4.93 -7.28
C ASP A 385 16.45 -3.65 -8.03
N GLY A 386 15.39 -2.97 -7.49
CA GLY A 386 14.96 -1.59 -7.76
C GLY A 386 13.83 -1.10 -6.83
N ASP A 387 13.71 0.25 -6.56
CA ASP A 387 12.94 0.76 -5.41
C ASP A 387 12.34 2.16 -5.59
N ASN A 388 11.07 2.33 -6.10
CA ASN A 388 10.41 3.64 -5.93
C ASN A 388 8.88 3.62 -6.10
N THR A 389 8.18 4.32 -5.19
CA THR A 389 6.71 4.45 -5.10
C THR A 389 6.40 5.47 -4.00
N SER A 390 5.18 6.01 -3.92
CA SER A 390 4.71 6.84 -2.81
C SER A 390 3.42 6.28 -2.23
N HIS A 391 3.29 6.29 -0.90
CA HIS A 391 2.08 5.89 -0.20
C HIS A 391 1.55 6.99 0.71
N PHE A 392 0.20 7.07 0.86
CA PHE A 392 -0.45 7.88 1.88
C PHE A 392 -1.72 7.23 2.44
N SER A 393 -2.02 7.56 3.70
CA SER A 393 -3.15 7.06 4.47
C SER A 393 -3.96 8.21 5.06
N ILE A 394 -5.30 8.17 4.95
CA ILE A 394 -6.22 9.21 5.44
C ILE A 394 -7.39 8.60 6.20
N ILE A 395 -7.75 9.22 7.33
CA ILE A 395 -9.04 9.06 8.02
C ILE A 395 -9.61 10.46 8.25
N ASP A 396 -10.86 10.72 7.83
CA ASP A 396 -11.53 11.99 8.12
C ASP A 396 -12.52 11.90 9.30
N ASP A 397 -13.08 13.05 9.70
CA ASP A 397 -14.01 13.16 10.83
C ASP A 397 -15.43 12.59 10.54
N GLU A 398 -15.66 12.07 9.35
CA GLU A 398 -16.88 11.35 8.98
C GLU A 398 -16.69 9.84 8.96
N GLY A 399 -15.44 9.38 9.13
CA GLY A 399 -15.06 7.96 9.08
C GLY A 399 -14.77 7.47 7.67
N ASN A 400 -14.61 8.36 6.69
CA ASN A 400 -14.10 7.97 5.39
C ASN A 400 -12.63 7.61 5.48
N LEU A 401 -12.23 6.55 4.80
CA LEU A 401 -10.86 6.06 4.76
C LEU A 401 -10.32 6.12 3.32
N VAL A 402 -9.06 6.49 3.18
CA VAL A 402 -8.30 6.35 1.94
C VAL A 402 -6.94 5.75 2.25
N SER A 403 -6.61 4.65 1.59
CA SER A 403 -5.27 4.08 1.48
C SER A 403 -4.88 4.13 0.02
N ALA A 404 -3.84 4.88 -0.33
CA ALA A 404 -3.48 5.07 -1.72
C ALA A 404 -1.98 4.95 -1.95
N THR A 405 -1.64 4.26 -3.03
CA THR A 405 -0.26 4.07 -3.47
C THR A 405 -0.16 4.45 -4.94
N GLN A 406 0.77 5.34 -5.27
CA GLN A 406 1.01 5.86 -6.61
C GLN A 406 2.50 5.80 -6.95
N THR A 407 2.82 5.71 -8.24
CA THR A 407 4.19 5.43 -8.68
C THR A 407 4.46 5.96 -10.08
N VAL A 408 5.74 6.06 -10.40
CA VAL A 408 6.30 6.12 -11.76
C VAL A 408 7.22 4.93 -12.02
N ASN A 409 7.21 3.90 -11.16
CA ASN A 409 8.00 2.70 -11.04
C ASN A 409 9.40 2.94 -10.45
N LEU A 410 10.45 3.15 -11.23
CA LEU A 410 11.81 3.41 -10.73
C LEU A 410 12.01 4.90 -10.33
N ALA A 411 13.16 5.21 -9.74
CA ALA A 411 13.53 6.60 -9.43
C ALA A 411 13.49 7.46 -10.69
N TYR A 412 12.72 8.56 -10.64
CA TYR A 412 12.47 9.44 -11.79
C TYR A 412 11.85 8.72 -13.01
N GLY A 413 11.20 7.57 -12.80
CA GLY A 413 10.53 6.81 -13.86
C GLY A 413 11.46 6.52 -15.04
N SER A 414 10.97 6.72 -16.26
CA SER A 414 11.75 6.59 -17.51
C SER A 414 12.92 7.57 -17.64
N GLY A 415 13.09 8.50 -16.70
CA GLY A 415 14.04 9.61 -16.80
C GLY A 415 13.62 10.71 -17.78
N MET A 416 12.47 10.57 -18.46
CA MET A 416 12.00 11.50 -19.48
C MET A 416 10.90 12.41 -18.93
N VAL A 417 11.19 13.70 -18.82
CA VAL A 417 10.16 14.75 -18.63
C VAL A 417 9.60 15.15 -19.99
N VAL A 418 8.28 15.18 -20.12
CA VAL A 418 7.61 15.71 -21.34
C VAL A 418 7.89 17.19 -21.49
N ASP A 419 8.55 17.58 -22.57
CA ASP A 419 8.92 18.98 -22.85
C ASP A 419 7.65 19.83 -23.05
N GLY A 420 7.52 20.88 -22.24
CA GLY A 420 6.32 21.74 -22.18
C GLY A 420 5.14 21.13 -21.41
N GLY A 421 5.25 19.88 -20.93
CA GLY A 421 4.30 19.24 -20.02
C GLY A 421 4.76 19.28 -18.56
N GLY A 422 6.08 19.24 -18.35
CA GLY A 422 6.74 19.43 -17.06
C GLY A 422 6.62 18.27 -16.07
N PHE A 423 6.15 17.09 -16.49
CA PHE A 423 6.04 15.89 -15.66
C PHE A 423 6.86 14.73 -16.23
N LEU A 424 7.42 13.91 -15.34
CA LEU A 424 8.11 12.67 -15.69
C LEU A 424 7.12 11.62 -16.20
N LEU A 425 7.51 10.89 -17.23
CA LEU A 425 6.84 9.64 -17.61
C LEU A 425 7.31 8.48 -16.74
N ASN A 426 6.43 7.55 -16.50
CA ASN A 426 6.70 6.30 -15.82
C ASN A 426 7.60 5.38 -16.66
N ASP A 427 8.11 4.31 -16.04
CA ASP A 427 8.75 3.17 -16.68
C ASP A 427 8.05 1.85 -16.32
N GLU A 428 6.71 1.91 -16.22
CA GLU A 428 5.87 0.81 -15.74
C GLU A 428 5.78 -0.39 -16.71
N MET A 429 6.29 -0.25 -17.94
CA MET A 429 6.33 -1.38 -18.88
C MET A 429 7.27 -2.49 -18.40
N ASP A 430 8.28 -2.16 -17.56
CA ASP A 430 9.16 -3.15 -16.93
C ASP A 430 8.41 -4.11 -16.00
N ASP A 431 7.29 -3.69 -15.43
CA ASP A 431 6.44 -4.54 -14.58
C ASP A 431 5.71 -5.66 -15.35
N PHE A 432 5.70 -5.63 -16.67
CA PHE A 432 5.27 -6.78 -17.48
C PHE A 432 6.33 -7.89 -17.52
N ALA A 433 5.88 -9.11 -17.79
CA ALA A 433 6.76 -10.16 -18.29
C ALA A 433 7.12 -9.87 -19.75
N LEU A 434 8.06 -8.93 -19.97
CA LEU A 434 8.53 -8.53 -21.31
C LEU A 434 9.18 -9.70 -22.04
N GLN A 435 9.84 -10.58 -21.31
CA GLN A 435 10.31 -11.90 -21.71
C GLN A 435 9.95 -12.88 -20.59
N PRO A 436 8.98 -13.80 -20.78
CA PRO A 436 8.54 -14.73 -19.74
C PRO A 436 9.71 -15.49 -19.10
N GLY A 437 9.68 -15.61 -17.76
CA GLY A 437 10.77 -16.23 -16.99
C GLY A 437 12.00 -15.34 -16.80
N THR A 438 12.03 -14.12 -17.34
CA THR A 438 13.06 -13.12 -17.06
C THR A 438 12.52 -12.13 -15.99
N PRO A 439 13.32 -11.81 -14.97
CA PRO A 439 12.89 -10.88 -13.93
C PRO A 439 12.82 -9.43 -14.41
N ASN A 440 11.93 -8.65 -13.80
CA ASN A 440 11.92 -7.19 -13.94
C ASN A 440 13.01 -6.52 -13.08
N ALA A 441 13.05 -5.19 -13.02
CA ALA A 441 13.99 -4.41 -12.20
C ALA A 441 13.88 -4.75 -10.70
N TYR A 442 12.73 -5.23 -10.21
CA TYR A 442 12.54 -5.67 -8.82
C TYR A 442 12.92 -7.13 -8.57
N GLY A 443 13.52 -7.81 -9.54
CA GLY A 443 13.86 -9.22 -9.42
C GLY A 443 12.64 -10.15 -9.38
N VAL A 444 11.44 -9.66 -9.71
CA VAL A 444 10.22 -10.45 -9.68
C VAL A 444 9.99 -11.15 -11.00
N LEU A 445 9.76 -12.46 -10.91
CA LEU A 445 9.40 -13.26 -12.09
C LEU A 445 7.94 -13.02 -12.49
N GLY A 446 7.73 -12.95 -13.79
CA GLY A 446 6.42 -12.98 -14.43
C GLY A 446 6.41 -13.98 -15.57
N TYR A 447 5.23 -14.53 -15.82
CA TYR A 447 4.97 -15.48 -16.90
C TYR A 447 3.83 -14.98 -17.81
N ASP A 448 3.25 -15.85 -18.60
CA ASP A 448 2.23 -15.52 -19.62
C ASP A 448 1.03 -14.73 -19.08
N ALA A 449 0.66 -14.97 -17.81
CA ALA A 449 -0.42 -14.21 -17.16
C ALA A 449 -0.15 -12.71 -17.13
N ASN A 450 1.12 -12.29 -17.02
CA ASN A 450 1.55 -10.89 -17.03
C ASN A 450 2.31 -10.50 -18.31
N ALA A 451 2.19 -11.25 -19.40
CA ALA A 451 2.86 -10.91 -20.66
C ALA A 451 2.38 -9.56 -21.22
N VAL A 452 3.31 -8.80 -21.81
CA VAL A 452 2.99 -7.51 -22.42
C VAL A 452 2.10 -7.68 -23.64
N ALA A 453 1.03 -6.87 -23.72
CA ALA A 453 0.16 -6.77 -24.89
C ALA A 453 -0.53 -5.39 -24.91
N PRO A 454 -0.99 -4.93 -26.08
CA PRO A 454 -1.69 -3.65 -26.22
C PRO A 454 -2.86 -3.48 -25.24
N GLY A 455 -2.95 -2.35 -24.57
CA GLY A 455 -4.04 -1.99 -23.67
C GLY A 455 -4.04 -2.70 -22.31
N ARG A 456 -3.17 -3.67 -22.06
CA ARG A 456 -3.02 -4.34 -20.76
C ARG A 456 -2.40 -3.41 -19.71
N ARG A 457 -2.74 -3.66 -18.46
CA ARG A 457 -2.12 -3.05 -17.28
C ARG A 457 -1.03 -3.97 -16.73
N PRO A 458 0.18 -3.47 -16.45
CA PRO A 458 1.22 -4.28 -15.84
C PRO A 458 0.88 -4.65 -14.40
N LEU A 459 1.27 -5.86 -13.99
CA LEU A 459 1.03 -6.37 -12.64
C LEU A 459 1.84 -5.59 -11.61
N SER A 460 1.14 -4.94 -10.68
CA SER A 460 1.73 -4.17 -9.58
C SER A 460 1.99 -5.03 -8.33
N SER A 461 2.84 -4.52 -7.41
CA SER A 461 2.99 -5.00 -6.04
C SER A 461 2.46 -4.01 -4.99
N MET A 462 1.87 -2.88 -5.39
CA MET A 462 1.28 -1.92 -4.46
C MET A 462 0.17 -2.58 -3.64
N ALA A 463 0.14 -2.30 -2.32
CA ALA A 463 -0.74 -2.99 -1.38
C ALA A 463 -1.40 -2.02 -0.37
N PRO A 464 -2.06 -0.94 -0.85
CA PRO A 464 -2.83 -0.11 0.05
C PRO A 464 -3.93 -0.94 0.71
N SER A 465 -4.07 -0.82 2.05
CA SER A 465 -4.92 -1.74 2.82
C SER A 465 -5.61 -1.05 3.99
N PHE A 466 -6.72 -1.64 4.43
CA PHE A 466 -7.39 -1.38 5.69
C PHE A 466 -7.35 -2.61 6.59
N MET A 467 -7.18 -2.40 7.89
CA MET A 467 -7.46 -3.37 8.93
C MET A 467 -8.64 -2.86 9.74
N ILE A 468 -9.76 -3.56 9.72
CA ILE A 468 -11.00 -3.16 10.38
C ILE A 468 -11.30 -4.18 11.48
N GLY A 469 -11.02 -3.80 12.72
CA GLY A 469 -11.37 -4.56 13.91
C GLY A 469 -12.60 -3.99 14.61
N LYS A 470 -13.06 -4.65 15.68
CA LYS A 470 -14.21 -4.16 16.50
C LYS A 470 -13.93 -2.76 17.03
N ASP A 471 -12.76 -2.55 17.61
CA ASP A 471 -12.42 -1.36 18.39
C ASP A 471 -11.42 -0.42 17.68
N ARG A 472 -10.67 -0.92 16.72
CA ARG A 472 -9.60 -0.20 16.01
C ARG A 472 -9.78 -0.32 14.52
N ILE A 473 -9.49 0.74 13.80
CA ILE A 473 -9.44 0.78 12.33
C ILE A 473 -8.10 1.38 11.94
N ALA A 474 -7.31 0.66 11.18
CA ALA A 474 -6.04 1.12 10.66
C ALA A 474 -6.04 1.21 9.14
N VAL A 475 -5.38 2.24 8.62
CA VAL A 475 -5.14 2.47 7.19
C VAL A 475 -3.63 2.49 7.01
N LEU A 476 -3.11 1.64 6.13
CA LEU A 476 -1.66 1.51 5.97
C LEU A 476 -1.27 1.09 4.55
N GLY A 477 -0.01 1.35 4.22
CA GLY A 477 0.65 0.90 3.02
C GLY A 477 2.09 1.40 2.97
N ALA A 478 2.81 0.98 1.95
CA ALA A 478 4.25 1.22 1.85
C ALA A 478 4.69 1.48 0.41
N LYS A 479 5.94 1.89 0.24
CA LYS A 479 6.68 1.93 -1.03
C LYS A 479 7.79 0.88 -1.02
N GLY A 480 8.34 0.53 -2.21
CA GLY A 480 9.51 -0.35 -2.31
C GLY A 480 9.31 -1.58 -3.19
N GLY A 481 8.69 -1.43 -4.35
CA GLY A 481 8.51 -2.50 -5.34
C GLY A 481 7.88 -3.76 -4.74
N SER A 482 8.47 -4.92 -4.98
CA SER A 482 8.00 -6.20 -4.44
C SER A 482 7.95 -6.26 -2.91
N ARG A 483 8.82 -5.50 -2.23
CA ARG A 483 8.91 -5.45 -0.77
C ARG A 483 7.74 -4.72 -0.10
N ILE A 484 6.91 -3.98 -0.87
CA ILE A 484 5.70 -3.33 -0.36
C ILE A 484 4.81 -4.33 0.39
N ILE A 485 4.58 -5.50 -0.20
CA ILE A 485 3.68 -6.51 0.34
C ILE A 485 4.14 -7.01 1.71
N THR A 486 5.43 -7.34 1.82
CA THR A 486 5.99 -7.88 3.07
C THR A 486 6.14 -6.82 4.15
N GLN A 487 6.37 -5.55 3.78
CA GLN A 487 6.33 -4.44 4.73
C GLN A 487 4.92 -4.23 5.31
N VAL A 488 3.90 -4.21 4.43
CA VAL A 488 2.50 -4.10 4.86
C VAL A 488 2.12 -5.28 5.75
N LEU A 489 2.55 -6.50 5.41
CA LEU A 489 2.36 -7.69 6.25
C LEU A 489 2.97 -7.50 7.65
N ILE A 490 4.24 -7.09 7.75
CA ILE A 490 4.91 -6.84 9.04
C ILE A 490 4.18 -5.76 9.84
N GLY A 491 3.71 -4.70 9.17
CA GLY A 491 2.87 -3.68 9.79
C GLY A 491 1.55 -4.24 10.34
N MET A 492 0.86 -5.08 9.57
CA MET A 492 -0.39 -5.73 9.99
C MET A 492 -0.19 -6.65 11.19
N LEU A 493 0.87 -7.45 11.18
CA LEU A 493 1.22 -8.31 12.32
C LEU A 493 1.57 -7.48 13.57
N GLY A 494 2.20 -6.31 13.41
CA GLY A 494 2.46 -5.38 14.51
C GLY A 494 1.17 -4.76 15.07
N ILE A 495 0.22 -4.35 14.21
CA ILE A 495 -1.09 -3.84 14.65
C ILE A 495 -1.87 -4.92 15.42
N GLU A 496 -1.85 -6.15 14.93
CA GLU A 496 -2.48 -7.31 15.61
C GLU A 496 -1.92 -7.50 17.01
N GLN A 497 -0.59 -7.32 17.19
CA GLN A 497 0.07 -7.36 18.48
C GLN A 497 -0.14 -6.10 19.35
N GLY A 498 -0.93 -5.13 18.91
CA GLY A 498 -1.28 -3.93 19.66
C GLY A 498 -0.33 -2.74 19.47
N LEU A 499 0.62 -2.81 18.54
CA LEU A 499 1.51 -1.69 18.25
C LEU A 499 0.74 -0.52 17.62
N SER A 500 1.21 0.70 17.91
CA SER A 500 0.69 1.94 17.32
C SER A 500 1.21 2.16 15.88
N PRO A 501 0.58 3.03 15.09
CA PRO A 501 1.07 3.40 13.76
C PRO A 501 2.54 3.83 13.74
N GLN A 502 2.98 4.64 14.70
CA GLN A 502 4.38 5.09 14.78
C GLN A 502 5.34 3.94 15.09
N GLN A 503 4.92 2.96 15.88
CA GLN A 503 5.74 1.79 16.17
C GLN A 503 5.87 0.87 14.96
N ILE A 504 4.77 0.58 14.25
CA ILE A 504 4.82 -0.33 13.09
C ILE A 504 5.67 0.22 11.94
N VAL A 505 5.63 1.54 11.69
CA VAL A 505 6.42 2.14 10.61
C VAL A 505 7.91 2.17 10.93
N ALA A 506 8.28 2.08 12.20
CA ALA A 506 9.67 2.03 12.68
C ALA A 506 10.26 0.62 12.77
N LEU A 507 9.45 -0.44 12.63
CA LEU A 507 9.93 -1.82 12.72
C LEU A 507 11.04 -2.09 11.71
N PRO A 508 12.13 -2.75 12.10
CA PRO A 508 13.08 -3.32 11.16
C PRO A 508 12.41 -4.43 10.32
N ARG A 509 12.84 -4.60 9.09
CA ARG A 509 12.12 -5.39 8.10
C ARG A 509 12.97 -6.50 7.50
N PHE A 510 12.30 -7.60 7.16
CA PHE A 510 12.86 -8.68 6.35
C PHE A 510 11.87 -9.05 5.24
N HIS A 511 12.38 -9.68 4.18
CA HIS A 511 11.63 -9.97 2.97
C HIS A 511 12.09 -11.29 2.36
N HIS A 512 11.15 -12.03 1.76
CA HIS A 512 11.41 -13.16 0.89
C HIS A 512 10.39 -13.15 -0.25
N GLN A 513 10.85 -13.27 -1.49
CA GLN A 513 9.97 -13.19 -2.67
C GLN A 513 10.03 -14.45 -3.54
N TYR A 514 10.24 -15.63 -2.92
CA TYR A 514 10.39 -16.92 -3.59
C TYR A 514 11.75 -17.05 -4.30
N LEU A 515 12.06 -16.21 -5.27
CA LEU A 515 13.35 -16.08 -5.92
C LEU A 515 13.77 -14.61 -5.98
N PRO A 516 15.06 -14.32 -5.73
CA PRO A 516 16.09 -15.27 -5.30
C PRO A 516 15.77 -15.93 -3.96
N ASP A 517 16.23 -17.18 -3.75
CA ASP A 517 15.97 -17.96 -2.54
C ASP A 517 16.85 -17.49 -1.37
N THR A 518 16.56 -16.32 -0.85
CA THR A 518 17.29 -15.67 0.24
C THR A 518 16.35 -14.78 1.06
N ILE A 519 16.57 -14.71 2.36
CA ILE A 519 15.94 -13.70 3.22
C ILE A 519 16.76 -12.41 3.09
N VAL A 520 16.15 -11.36 2.52
CA VAL A 520 16.72 -10.02 2.49
C VAL A 520 16.28 -9.29 3.75
N MET A 521 17.21 -8.65 4.47
CA MET A 521 16.88 -8.01 5.75
C MET A 521 17.63 -6.69 5.97
N GLU A 522 16.98 -5.78 6.71
CA GLU A 522 17.60 -4.57 7.25
C GLU A 522 18.55 -4.88 8.40
N PRO A 523 19.50 -3.99 8.71
CA PRO A 523 20.29 -4.08 9.93
C PRO A 523 19.37 -4.14 11.16
N GLY A 524 19.59 -5.12 12.02
CA GLY A 524 18.80 -5.30 13.25
C GLY A 524 17.40 -5.91 13.08
N ALA A 525 17.02 -6.34 11.87
CA ALA A 525 15.72 -6.97 11.64
C ALA A 525 15.57 -8.34 12.33
N LEU A 526 16.66 -9.07 12.41
CA LEU A 526 16.73 -10.38 13.09
C LEU A 526 17.94 -10.40 14.02
N THR A 527 17.80 -11.08 15.18
CA THR A 527 18.92 -11.26 16.10
C THR A 527 19.98 -12.21 15.50
N PRO A 528 21.27 -12.09 15.86
CA PRO A 528 22.29 -13.04 15.40
C PRO A 528 21.96 -14.50 15.73
N GLN A 529 21.27 -14.73 16.85
CA GLN A 529 20.82 -16.08 17.24
C GLN A 529 19.73 -16.58 16.29
N THR A 530 18.79 -15.75 15.92
CA THR A 530 17.72 -16.06 14.95
C THR A 530 18.31 -16.37 13.58
N VAL A 531 19.24 -15.53 13.10
CA VAL A 531 19.94 -15.78 11.83
C VAL A 531 20.67 -17.14 11.84
N LYS A 532 21.39 -17.46 12.93
CA LYS A 532 22.08 -18.74 13.07
C LYS A 532 21.10 -19.92 13.08
N ALA A 533 19.97 -19.81 13.78
CA ALA A 533 18.96 -20.87 13.84
C ALA A 533 18.31 -21.09 12.47
N LEU A 534 17.93 -20.02 11.78
CA LEU A 534 17.35 -20.09 10.44
C LEU A 534 18.35 -20.63 9.40
N ALA A 535 19.64 -20.25 9.50
CA ALA A 535 20.70 -20.84 8.65
C ALA A 535 20.82 -22.35 8.85
N ALA A 536 20.68 -22.84 10.09
CA ALA A 536 20.65 -24.26 10.38
C ALA A 536 19.39 -24.97 9.79
N MET A 537 18.28 -24.25 9.64
CA MET A 537 17.09 -24.75 8.93
C MET A 537 17.26 -24.77 7.40
N GLY A 538 18.33 -24.13 6.86
CA GLY A 538 18.63 -24.11 5.43
C GLY A 538 18.36 -22.79 4.69
N TYR A 539 18.15 -21.67 5.40
CA TYR A 539 17.97 -20.36 4.79
C TYR A 539 19.28 -19.69 4.41
N ASN A 540 19.27 -18.99 3.28
CA ASN A 540 20.29 -18.01 2.89
C ASN A 540 19.88 -16.61 3.30
N PHE A 541 20.87 -15.70 3.46
CA PHE A 541 20.63 -14.32 3.86
C PHE A 541 21.36 -13.32 2.99
N THR A 542 20.71 -12.19 2.76
CA THR A 542 21.32 -10.97 2.22
C THR A 542 20.96 -9.83 3.16
N GLN A 543 21.94 -9.27 3.84
CA GLN A 543 21.74 -8.11 4.70
C GLN A 543 22.06 -6.84 3.92
N SER A 544 21.15 -5.88 3.93
CA SER A 544 21.41 -4.53 3.44
C SER A 544 22.46 -3.85 4.33
N PRO A 545 23.45 -3.13 3.76
CA PRO A 545 24.43 -2.39 4.56
C PRO A 545 23.78 -1.25 5.37
N GLU A 546 22.71 -0.66 4.84
CA GLU A 546 21.99 0.47 5.41
C GLU A 546 20.50 0.12 5.58
N PRO A 547 19.76 0.84 6.45
CA PRO A 547 18.30 0.74 6.49
C PRO A 547 17.69 1.03 5.12
N TRP A 548 16.60 0.35 4.82
CA TRP A 548 15.93 0.52 3.54
C TRP A 548 15.33 1.92 3.38
N THR A 549 15.42 2.44 2.16
CA THR A 549 14.75 3.69 1.77
C THR A 549 13.27 3.48 1.37
N PHE A 550 12.69 2.35 1.79
CA PHE A 550 11.29 1.98 1.58
C PHE A 550 10.48 2.40 2.79
N TYR A 551 9.49 3.23 2.58
CA TYR A 551 8.78 3.88 3.69
C TYR A 551 7.36 3.38 3.81
N MET A 552 6.92 3.21 5.04
CA MET A 552 5.52 2.92 5.39
C MET A 552 4.88 4.16 6.01
N HIS A 553 3.59 4.36 5.71
CA HIS A 553 2.76 5.37 6.36
C HIS A 553 1.46 4.73 6.83
N ALA A 554 1.04 5.07 8.03
CA ALA A 554 -0.16 4.50 8.62
C ALA A 554 -0.89 5.54 9.48
N VAL A 555 -2.22 5.41 9.53
CA VAL A 555 -3.08 6.12 10.48
C VAL A 555 -4.04 5.13 11.14
N GLU A 556 -4.46 5.41 12.36
CA GLU A 556 -5.35 4.55 13.11
C GLU A 556 -6.40 5.37 13.87
N TRP A 557 -7.60 4.81 13.96
CA TRP A 557 -8.67 5.26 14.81
C TRP A 557 -9.00 4.21 15.87
N ASP A 558 -8.72 4.52 17.14
CA ASP A 558 -9.20 3.77 18.29
C ASP A 558 -10.62 4.25 18.62
N ARG A 559 -11.61 3.38 18.46
CA ARG A 559 -13.03 3.67 18.66
C ARG A 559 -13.45 3.66 20.13
N ARG A 560 -12.65 3.02 21.01
CA ARG A 560 -12.93 3.02 22.47
C ARG A 560 -12.61 4.37 23.10
N SER A 561 -11.43 4.88 22.82
CA SER A 561 -10.97 6.19 23.30
C SER A 561 -11.40 7.34 22.42
N ASN A 562 -11.89 7.05 21.20
CA ASN A 562 -12.13 7.99 20.11
C ASN A 562 -10.89 8.84 19.78
N THR A 563 -9.73 8.21 19.75
CA THR A 563 -8.47 8.88 19.41
C THR A 563 -7.99 8.46 18.03
N LEU A 564 -7.40 9.44 17.32
CA LEU A 564 -6.67 9.22 16.09
C LEU A 564 -5.18 9.24 16.37
N SER A 565 -4.43 8.42 15.67
CA SER A 565 -2.98 8.41 15.67
C SER A 565 -2.42 8.22 14.27
N GLY A 566 -1.18 8.63 14.04
CA GLY A 566 -0.51 8.47 12.77
C GLY A 566 0.96 8.13 12.95
N GLY A 567 1.53 7.45 11.96
CA GLY A 567 2.95 7.09 11.89
C GLY A 567 3.51 7.44 10.52
N ALA A 568 4.63 8.15 10.51
CA ALA A 568 5.48 8.34 9.35
C ALA A 568 6.81 7.64 9.60
N ASP A 569 7.31 6.95 8.59
CA ASP A 569 8.55 6.17 8.69
C ASP A 569 9.73 7.07 9.08
N PRO A 570 10.44 6.77 10.18
CA PRO A 570 11.54 7.61 10.65
C PRO A 570 12.76 7.60 9.70
N ARG A 571 12.83 6.67 8.76
CA ARG A 571 13.86 6.63 7.71
C ARG A 571 13.64 7.72 6.65
N ASN A 572 12.43 8.28 6.58
CA ASN A 572 12.06 9.36 5.66
C ASN A 572 12.03 10.71 6.37
N PRO A 573 13.06 11.56 6.22
CA PRO A 573 13.15 12.82 6.94
C PRO A 573 12.11 13.86 6.50
N VAL A 574 11.50 13.70 5.33
CA VAL A 574 10.45 14.61 4.80
C VAL A 574 9.04 14.06 4.95
N GLY A 575 8.89 12.79 5.33
CA GLY A 575 7.61 12.18 5.62
C GLY A 575 6.92 12.77 6.84
N SER A 576 5.61 12.74 6.88
CA SER A 576 4.89 13.22 8.07
C SER A 576 3.57 12.48 8.31
N ALA A 577 3.19 12.46 9.59
CA ALA A 577 1.86 12.06 10.02
C ALA A 577 1.29 13.14 10.94
N ARG A 578 0.09 13.62 10.65
CA ARG A 578 -0.54 14.68 11.45
C ARG A 578 -2.00 14.35 11.73
N VAL A 579 -2.38 14.57 12.99
CA VAL A 579 -3.77 14.49 13.46
C VAL A 579 -4.26 15.91 13.76
N VAL A 580 -5.43 16.25 13.21
CA VAL A 580 -6.09 17.53 13.48
C VAL A 580 -7.44 17.24 14.12
N PRO A 581 -7.65 17.65 15.39
CA PRO A 581 -8.93 17.49 16.07
C PRO A 581 -10.08 18.20 15.34
N ARG A 582 -11.28 17.70 15.49
CA ARG A 582 -12.49 18.34 14.94
C ARG A 582 -12.66 19.72 15.60
N ASN A 583 -12.64 20.77 14.80
CA ASN A 583 -13.01 22.09 15.29
C ASN A 583 -14.52 22.11 15.60
N VAL A 584 -14.88 22.25 16.89
CA VAL A 584 -16.28 22.31 17.36
C VAL A 584 -17.03 23.55 16.82
N LYS A 585 -16.32 24.47 16.13
CA LYS A 585 -16.88 25.67 15.50
C LYS A 585 -16.71 25.61 13.97
N ARG A 586 -17.45 24.72 13.30
CA ARG A 586 -17.82 24.98 11.91
C ARG A 586 -19.10 25.84 11.93
N PRO A 587 -19.10 27.06 11.40
CA PRO A 587 -20.38 27.74 11.17
C PRO A 587 -21.20 26.87 10.21
N ARG A 588 -22.47 26.72 10.52
CA ARG A 588 -23.48 26.03 9.72
C ARG A 588 -23.65 26.70 8.36
#